data_f88405c7c0a1f8d74a38e70dde0eab11
#
_entry.id   f88405c7c0a1f8d74a38e70dde0eab11
#
_cell.length_a   1.000
_cell.length_b   1.000
_cell.length_c   1.000
_cell.angle_alpha   90.00
_cell.angle_beta   90.00
_cell.angle_gamma   90.00
#
_symmetry.space_group_name_H-M   'P 1'
#
loop_
_entity.id
_entity.type
_entity.pdbx_description
1 polymer ?
#
loop_
_entity_poly.entity_id
_entity_poly.type
_entity_poly.pdbx_seq_one_letter_code
_entity_poly.pdbx_strand_id
1 'polypeptide(L)'
;MADDRLGRADDTIDVAVYALAAVVYAERGNEILLLKRAGGALSGQWFLPGGAVERGELPEDGARRELLEESGLRIEGELELVGAYPMWVYGGDCLQLSYRGRVVDGDVVVSHEHDGARWVDPVRMRAGLTDEAIEALAAGDNRVATLVRHIRVDLDRYLARTGRC
;
A
#
# COMPACT_ATOMS: atom_id res chain seq x y z
N MET A 1 -6.42 -19.67 16.82
CA MET A 1 -6.77 -19.30 18.21
C MET A 1 -6.21 -17.91 18.46
N ALA A 2 -7.05 -16.88 18.40
CA ALA A 2 -6.66 -15.53 18.78
C ALA A 2 -6.34 -15.54 20.28
N ASP A 3 -5.13 -15.11 20.65
CA ASP A 3 -4.69 -14.95 22.04
C ASP A 3 -5.46 -13.77 22.64
N ASP A 4 -6.42 -14.08 23.51
CA ASP A 4 -7.31 -13.17 24.26
C ASP A 4 -6.52 -12.40 25.36
N ARG A 5 -5.37 -11.82 25.02
CA ARG A 5 -4.49 -11.08 25.92
C ARG A 5 -4.39 -9.60 25.66
N LEU A 6 -5.32 -9.01 24.92
CA LEU A 6 -5.61 -7.59 25.08
C LEU A 6 -6.51 -7.49 26.32
N GLY A 7 -5.87 -7.21 27.44
CA GLY A 7 -6.41 -7.31 28.77
C GLY A 7 -7.81 -6.77 28.90
N ARG A 8 -8.63 -7.44 29.67
CA ARG A 8 -9.80 -6.89 30.30
C ARG A 8 -9.37 -5.65 31.10
N ALA A 9 -9.34 -4.49 30.41
CA ALA A 9 -9.52 -3.26 31.12
C ALA A 9 -10.99 -3.27 31.55
N ASP A 10 -11.23 -3.23 32.83
CA ASP A 10 -12.56 -3.19 33.47
C ASP A 10 -13.24 -1.83 33.24
N ASP A 11 -12.70 -1.01 32.34
CA ASP A 11 -13.29 0.20 31.81
C ASP A 11 -13.55 -0.02 30.33
N THR A 12 -14.82 -0.02 29.98
CA THR A 12 -15.40 -0.17 28.65
C THR A 12 -14.87 0.81 27.59
N ILE A 13 -13.60 0.69 27.21
CA ILE A 13 -13.09 1.35 26.02
C ILE A 13 -13.42 0.42 24.86
N ASP A 14 -14.40 0.82 24.07
CA ASP A 14 -14.69 0.17 22.79
C ASP A 14 -13.55 0.53 21.83
N VAL A 15 -12.61 -0.42 21.62
CA VAL A 15 -11.45 -0.23 20.73
C VAL A 15 -11.68 -0.97 19.43
N ALA A 16 -11.44 -0.27 18.32
CA ALA A 16 -11.41 -0.90 17.01
C ALA A 16 -10.13 -1.76 16.88
N VAL A 17 -10.27 -2.99 16.38
CA VAL A 17 -9.16 -3.90 16.12
C VAL A 17 -8.98 -4.01 14.62
N TYR A 18 -7.77 -3.73 14.13
CA TYR A 18 -7.42 -3.78 12.72
C TYR A 18 -6.23 -4.72 12.51
N ALA A 19 -6.23 -5.46 11.39
CA ALA A 19 -4.98 -5.94 10.83
C ALA A 19 -4.15 -4.74 10.34
N LEU A 20 -2.84 -4.81 10.42
CA LEU A 20 -1.96 -3.76 9.90
C LEU A 20 -1.40 -4.19 8.54
N ALA A 21 -1.39 -3.25 7.60
CA ALA A 21 -0.67 -3.35 6.35
C ALA A 21 0.22 -2.11 6.17
N ALA A 22 1.35 -2.29 5.50
CA ALA A 22 2.26 -1.20 5.16
C ALA A 22 2.62 -1.27 3.69
N VAL A 23 2.52 -0.14 2.99
CA VAL A 23 2.89 0.00 1.58
C VAL A 23 3.88 1.14 1.42
N VAL A 24 4.64 1.13 0.33
CA VAL A 24 5.66 2.16 0.10
C VAL A 24 5.61 2.73 -1.31
N TYR A 25 5.57 4.06 -1.39
CA TYR A 25 5.94 4.84 -2.58
C TYR A 25 7.45 4.76 -2.73
N ALA A 26 7.94 3.71 -3.37
CA ALA A 26 9.36 3.49 -3.66
C ALA A 26 9.75 4.40 -4.83
N GLU A 27 10.55 5.43 -4.53
CA GLU A 27 10.85 6.53 -5.46
C GLU A 27 12.16 6.33 -6.18
N ARG A 28 12.15 6.57 -7.51
CA ARG A 28 13.34 6.69 -8.36
C ARG A 28 13.17 7.90 -9.27
N GLY A 29 13.95 8.95 -9.02
CA GLY A 29 13.76 10.23 -9.70
C GLY A 29 12.36 10.79 -9.47
N ASN A 30 11.58 10.94 -10.54
CA ASN A 30 10.20 11.43 -10.48
C ASN A 30 9.14 10.32 -10.55
N GLU A 31 9.58 9.08 -10.55
CA GLU A 31 8.71 7.91 -10.70
C GLU A 31 8.57 7.12 -9.40
N ILE A 32 7.49 6.38 -9.29
CA ILE A 32 7.22 5.42 -8.23
C ILE A 32 7.07 4.02 -8.81
N LEU A 33 7.45 3.01 -8.04
CA LEU A 33 7.32 1.60 -8.44
C LEU A 33 5.89 1.11 -8.24
N LEU A 34 5.34 0.46 -9.27
CA LEU A 34 4.16 -0.37 -9.17
C LEU A 34 4.49 -1.82 -9.55
N LEU A 35 3.88 -2.75 -8.84
CA LEU A 35 3.97 -4.19 -9.07
C LEU A 35 2.62 -4.73 -9.52
N LYS A 36 2.62 -5.67 -10.45
CA LYS A 36 1.41 -6.31 -10.99
C LYS A 36 1.23 -7.66 -10.33
N ARG A 37 0.10 -7.87 -9.68
CA ARG A 37 -0.20 -9.14 -9.00
C ARG A 37 -0.40 -10.27 -9.99
N ALA A 38 0.29 -11.40 -9.75
CA ALA A 38 0.23 -12.58 -10.58
C ALA A 38 -1.01 -13.46 -10.30
N GLY A 39 -1.61 -13.34 -9.11
CA GLY A 39 -2.70 -14.23 -8.70
C GLY A 39 -3.63 -13.66 -7.65
N GLY A 40 -4.65 -14.44 -7.28
CA GLY A 40 -5.65 -14.06 -6.27
C GLY A 40 -6.75 -13.15 -6.81
N ALA A 41 -7.56 -12.60 -5.88
CA ALA A 41 -8.72 -11.78 -6.22
C ALA A 41 -8.39 -10.46 -6.96
N LEU A 42 -7.13 -10.01 -6.85
CA LEU A 42 -6.64 -8.76 -7.47
C LEU A 42 -5.62 -9.05 -8.58
N SER A 43 -5.64 -10.26 -9.15
CA SER A 43 -4.75 -10.64 -10.24
C SER A 43 -4.82 -9.67 -11.42
N GLY A 44 -3.66 -9.32 -11.97
CA GLY A 44 -3.54 -8.39 -13.08
C GLY A 44 -3.60 -6.90 -12.69
N GLN A 45 -3.93 -6.58 -11.45
CA GLN A 45 -3.97 -5.20 -10.96
C GLN A 45 -2.58 -4.72 -10.50
N TRP A 46 -2.37 -3.41 -10.59
CA TRP A 46 -1.13 -2.74 -10.25
C TRP A 46 -1.25 -2.05 -8.89
N PHE A 47 -0.32 -2.32 -7.98
CA PHE A 47 -0.29 -1.75 -6.64
C PHE A 47 1.11 -1.26 -6.27
N LEU A 48 1.18 -0.42 -5.23
CA LEU A 48 2.42 -0.14 -4.54
C LEU A 48 2.96 -1.43 -3.90
N PRO A 49 4.28 -1.61 -3.81
CA PRO A 49 4.87 -2.68 -2.99
C PRO A 49 4.40 -2.58 -1.55
N GLY A 50 4.10 -3.72 -0.94
CA GLY A 50 3.70 -3.79 0.45
C GLY A 50 2.77 -4.93 0.78
N GLY A 51 2.54 -5.15 2.08
CA GLY A 51 1.75 -6.25 2.58
C GLY A 51 1.45 -6.14 4.07
N ALA A 52 1.18 -7.29 4.70
CA ALA A 52 0.86 -7.34 6.11
C ALA A 52 2.08 -7.04 6.99
N VAL A 53 1.85 -6.27 8.04
CA VAL A 53 2.84 -6.06 9.12
C VAL A 53 2.79 -7.27 10.04
N GLU A 54 3.94 -7.90 10.29
CA GLU A 54 4.05 -9.07 11.13
C GLU A 54 3.94 -8.72 12.63
N ARG A 55 3.61 -9.72 13.45
CA ARG A 55 3.50 -9.52 14.89
C ARG A 55 4.86 -9.11 15.50
N GLY A 56 4.87 -7.94 16.14
CA GLY A 56 6.07 -7.39 16.77
C GLY A 56 6.99 -6.62 15.82
N GLU A 57 6.63 -6.53 14.55
CA GLU A 57 7.32 -5.72 13.55
C GLU A 57 6.82 -4.27 13.60
N LEU A 58 7.71 -3.31 13.39
CA LEU A 58 7.30 -1.92 13.14
C LEU A 58 6.74 -1.80 11.72
N PRO A 59 5.69 -0.99 11.49
CA PRO A 59 5.10 -0.86 10.16
C PRO A 59 6.07 -0.41 9.07
N GLU A 60 7.03 0.46 9.41
CA GLU A 60 8.10 0.88 8.49
C GLU A 60 9.08 -0.25 8.15
N ASP A 61 9.35 -1.16 9.09
CA ASP A 61 10.18 -2.34 8.84
C ASP A 61 9.43 -3.32 7.94
N GLY A 62 8.12 -3.49 8.15
CA GLY A 62 7.24 -4.26 7.28
C GLY A 62 7.23 -3.73 5.85
N ALA A 63 7.10 -2.41 5.67
CA ALA A 63 7.16 -1.79 4.35
C ALA A 63 8.52 -2.03 3.65
N ARG A 64 9.64 -1.99 4.38
CA ARG A 64 10.98 -2.29 3.85
C ARG A 64 11.14 -3.76 3.49
N ARG A 65 10.66 -4.66 4.34
CA ARG A 65 10.71 -6.11 4.11
C ARG A 65 9.91 -6.47 2.86
N GLU A 66 8.66 -6.02 2.76
CA GLU A 66 7.79 -6.28 1.63
C GLU A 66 8.40 -5.75 0.31
N LEU A 67 8.91 -4.51 0.29
CA LEU A 67 9.59 -3.98 -0.89
C LEU A 67 10.74 -4.88 -1.33
N LEU A 68 11.57 -5.31 -0.38
CA LEU A 68 12.71 -6.20 -0.68
C LEU A 68 12.25 -7.56 -1.21
N GLU A 69 11.27 -8.18 -0.57
CA GLU A 69 10.73 -9.50 -0.94
C GLU A 69 10.05 -9.47 -2.30
N GLU A 70 9.27 -8.42 -2.58
CA GLU A 70 8.48 -8.31 -3.80
C GLU A 70 9.26 -7.79 -5.02
N SER A 71 10.29 -6.98 -4.81
CA SER A 71 11.01 -6.29 -5.90
C SER A 71 12.53 -6.41 -5.89
N GLY A 72 13.12 -6.94 -4.83
CA GLY A 72 14.57 -6.97 -4.64
C GLY A 72 15.19 -5.62 -4.28
N LEU A 73 14.41 -4.54 -4.23
CA LEU A 73 14.90 -3.19 -3.97
C LEU A 73 14.96 -2.86 -2.47
N ARG A 74 15.78 -1.86 -2.13
CA ARG A 74 15.93 -1.36 -0.76
C ARG A 74 15.73 0.15 -0.72
N ILE A 75 15.21 0.66 0.39
CA ILE A 75 15.10 2.10 0.66
C ILE A 75 16.43 2.63 1.17
N GLU A 76 16.84 3.77 0.65
CA GLU A 76 17.94 4.57 1.16
C GLU A 76 17.43 5.51 2.27
N GLY A 77 18.07 5.46 3.44
CA GLY A 77 17.71 6.34 4.56
C GLY A 77 16.37 5.98 5.22
N GLU A 78 15.69 6.99 5.73
CA GLU A 78 14.43 6.84 6.47
C GLU A 78 13.19 6.80 5.56
N LEU A 79 12.14 6.14 6.03
CA LEU A 79 10.81 6.21 5.43
C LEU A 79 10.04 7.37 6.06
N GLU A 80 9.29 8.09 5.24
CA GLU A 80 8.37 9.13 5.70
C GLU A 80 6.93 8.62 5.58
N LEU A 81 6.16 8.73 6.68
CA LEU A 81 4.74 8.38 6.68
C LEU A 81 3.94 9.38 5.82
N VAL A 82 3.27 8.88 4.80
CA VAL A 82 2.35 9.64 3.94
C VAL A 82 0.96 9.75 4.57
N GLY A 83 0.42 8.62 5.03
CA GLY A 83 -0.90 8.57 5.63
C GLY A 83 -1.24 7.20 6.22
N ALA A 84 -2.40 7.16 6.87
CA ALA A 84 -2.99 5.94 7.40
C ALA A 84 -4.49 5.94 7.06
N TYR A 85 -5.01 4.79 6.63
CA TYR A 85 -6.41 4.64 6.19
C TYR A 85 -6.98 3.33 6.66
N PRO A 86 -8.20 3.34 7.20
CA PRO A 86 -8.96 2.12 7.36
C PRO A 86 -9.37 1.60 5.97
N MET A 87 -9.10 0.33 5.73
CA MET A 87 -9.48 -0.38 4.52
C MET A 87 -10.13 -1.70 4.87
N TRP A 88 -10.97 -2.20 3.97
CA TRP A 88 -11.48 -3.56 4.06
C TRP A 88 -10.78 -4.41 2.99
N VAL A 89 -9.83 -5.24 3.41
CA VAL A 89 -9.07 -6.14 2.54
C VAL A 89 -8.94 -7.50 3.22
N TYR A 90 -8.76 -8.55 2.43
CA TYR A 90 -8.58 -9.92 2.93
C TYR A 90 -9.70 -10.44 3.85
N GLY A 91 -10.92 -9.90 3.68
CA GLY A 91 -12.09 -10.34 4.46
C GLY A 91 -12.19 -9.75 5.87
N GLY A 92 -11.46 -8.68 6.17
CA GLY A 92 -11.49 -8.00 7.46
C GLY A 92 -11.10 -6.53 7.43
N ASP A 93 -11.26 -5.87 8.57
CA ASP A 93 -10.83 -4.51 8.78
C ASP A 93 -9.30 -4.44 8.83
N CYS A 94 -8.72 -3.56 8.03
CA CYS A 94 -7.29 -3.33 7.94
C CYS A 94 -7.00 -1.83 8.06
N LEU A 95 -5.97 -1.48 8.82
CA LEU A 95 -5.38 -0.15 8.79
C LEU A 95 -4.12 -0.21 7.93
N GLN A 96 -4.16 0.43 6.76
CA GLN A 96 -3.00 0.57 5.89
C GLN A 96 -2.23 1.83 6.23
N LEU A 97 -0.93 1.69 6.42
CA LEU A 97 0.02 2.79 6.51
C LEU A 97 0.80 2.91 5.21
N SER A 98 0.84 4.11 4.64
CA SER A 98 1.56 4.39 3.40
C SER A 98 2.79 5.22 3.70
N TYR A 99 3.93 4.73 3.26
CA TYR A 99 5.23 5.38 3.42
C TYR A 99 5.77 5.85 2.08
N ARG A 100 6.74 6.76 2.10
CA ARG A 100 7.55 7.11 0.93
C ARG A 100 9.03 7.01 1.25
N GLY A 101 9.83 6.69 0.23
CA GLY A 101 11.28 6.66 0.36
C GLY A 101 11.96 6.43 -0.97
N ARG A 102 13.19 6.93 -1.07
CA ARG A 102 14.03 6.73 -2.25
C ARG A 102 14.62 5.32 -2.23
N VAL A 103 14.59 4.64 -3.38
CA VAL A 103 15.28 3.36 -3.51
C VAL A 103 16.75 3.55 -3.84
N VAL A 104 17.57 2.62 -3.34
CA VAL A 104 18.94 2.44 -3.84
C VAL A 104 18.87 1.94 -5.28
N ASP A 105 19.79 2.38 -6.14
CA ASP A 105 19.86 1.92 -7.52
C ASP A 105 19.99 0.40 -7.58
N GLY A 106 19.26 -0.19 -8.52
CA GLY A 106 19.23 -1.64 -8.72
C GLY A 106 18.14 -2.04 -9.71
N ASP A 107 18.22 -3.27 -10.20
CA ASP A 107 17.21 -3.83 -11.08
C ASP A 107 16.05 -4.40 -10.25
N VAL A 108 14.83 -4.26 -10.78
CA VAL A 108 13.65 -4.87 -10.17
C VAL A 108 13.64 -6.36 -10.50
N VAL A 109 13.60 -7.18 -9.45
CA VAL A 109 13.43 -8.64 -9.56
C VAL A 109 12.15 -8.99 -8.81
N VAL A 110 11.06 -9.19 -9.57
CA VAL A 110 9.74 -9.49 -8.99
C VAL A 110 9.71 -10.88 -8.35
N SER A 111 9.01 -10.99 -7.22
CA SER A 111 8.74 -12.28 -6.57
C SER A 111 7.70 -13.09 -7.35
N HIS A 112 7.46 -14.33 -6.93
CA HIS A 112 6.44 -15.21 -7.54
C HIS A 112 5.01 -14.68 -7.38
N GLU A 113 4.78 -13.72 -6.50
CA GLU A 113 3.47 -13.08 -6.31
C GLU A 113 3.15 -12.02 -7.37
N HIS A 114 4.14 -11.63 -8.17
CA HIS A 114 4.05 -10.56 -9.15
C HIS A 114 4.54 -11.03 -10.53
N ASP A 115 3.86 -10.62 -11.59
CA ASP A 115 4.22 -10.93 -12.98
C ASP A 115 4.62 -9.68 -13.78
N GLY A 116 4.77 -8.54 -13.12
CA GLY A 116 5.21 -7.31 -13.75
C GLY A 116 5.62 -6.24 -12.76
N ALA A 117 6.49 -5.35 -13.24
CA ALA A 117 6.90 -4.15 -12.54
C ALA A 117 6.96 -2.98 -13.52
N ARG A 118 6.63 -1.78 -13.05
CA ARG A 118 6.79 -0.55 -13.84
C ARG A 118 7.06 0.65 -12.95
N TRP A 119 7.85 1.55 -13.47
CA TRP A 119 8.03 2.88 -12.93
C TRP A 119 7.00 3.81 -13.58
N VAL A 120 6.28 4.58 -12.78
CA VAL A 120 5.22 5.45 -13.25
C VAL A 120 5.35 6.86 -12.65
N ASP A 121 5.01 7.86 -13.45
CA ASP A 121 4.86 9.22 -12.96
C ASP A 121 3.58 9.30 -12.11
N PRO A 122 3.69 9.61 -10.80
CA PRO A 122 2.54 9.65 -9.91
C PRO A 122 1.52 10.75 -10.26
N VAL A 123 1.94 11.84 -10.87
CA VAL A 123 1.04 12.91 -11.34
C VAL A 123 0.16 12.39 -12.47
N ARG A 124 0.76 11.70 -13.44
CA ARG A 124 0.01 11.08 -14.55
C ARG A 124 -0.89 9.96 -14.06
N MET A 125 -0.41 9.15 -13.12
CA MET A 125 -1.22 8.10 -12.48
C MET A 125 -2.46 8.73 -11.82
N ARG A 126 -2.27 9.82 -11.06
CA ARG A 126 -3.38 10.51 -10.38
C ARG A 126 -4.38 11.11 -11.38
N ALA A 127 -3.90 11.71 -12.46
CA ALA A 127 -4.76 12.27 -13.51
C ALA A 127 -5.64 11.19 -14.18
N GLY A 128 -5.15 9.94 -14.25
CA GLY A 128 -5.92 8.81 -14.78
C GLY A 128 -6.97 8.23 -13.83
N LEU A 129 -6.96 8.58 -12.55
CA LEU A 129 -7.92 8.09 -11.54
C LEU A 129 -9.14 9.01 -11.45
N THR A 130 -9.88 9.19 -12.56
CA THR A 130 -11.17 9.90 -12.60
C THR A 130 -12.28 9.04 -11.99
N ASP A 131 -13.44 9.64 -11.69
CA ASP A 131 -14.58 8.87 -11.16
C ASP A 131 -15.07 7.83 -12.18
N GLU A 132 -15.08 8.18 -13.47
CA GLU A 132 -15.44 7.25 -14.56
C GLU A 132 -14.45 6.08 -14.66
N ALA A 133 -13.13 6.36 -14.52
CA ALA A 133 -12.11 5.32 -14.53
C ALA A 133 -12.24 4.39 -13.32
N ILE A 134 -12.56 4.93 -12.14
CA ILE A 134 -12.77 4.16 -10.91
C ILE A 134 -13.97 3.23 -11.06
N GLU A 135 -15.11 3.73 -11.56
CA GLU A 135 -16.29 2.92 -11.78
C GLU A 135 -16.05 1.83 -12.85
N ALA A 136 -15.30 2.16 -13.91
CA ALA A 136 -14.91 1.19 -14.93
C ALA A 136 -14.01 0.08 -14.37
N LEU A 137 -13.01 0.43 -13.54
CA LEU A 137 -12.13 -0.54 -12.88
C LEU A 137 -12.89 -1.42 -11.88
N ALA A 138 -13.87 -0.85 -11.18
CA ALA A 138 -14.69 -1.57 -10.22
C ALA A 138 -15.63 -2.60 -10.88
N ALA A 139 -16.02 -2.38 -12.14
CA ALA A 139 -16.98 -3.22 -12.88
C ALA A 139 -18.25 -3.56 -12.07
N GLY A 140 -18.72 -2.61 -11.25
CA GLY A 140 -19.87 -2.78 -10.36
C GLY A 140 -19.55 -3.37 -8.98
N ASP A 141 -18.31 -3.73 -8.68
CA ASP A 141 -17.92 -4.13 -7.31
C ASP A 141 -17.58 -2.89 -6.46
N ASN A 142 -18.47 -2.56 -5.53
CA ASN A 142 -18.31 -1.42 -4.64
C ASN A 142 -17.06 -1.50 -3.75
N ARG A 143 -16.54 -2.70 -3.46
CA ARG A 143 -15.33 -2.87 -2.67
C ARG A 143 -14.10 -2.46 -3.47
N VAL A 144 -14.06 -2.82 -4.75
CA VAL A 144 -12.99 -2.37 -5.68
C VAL A 144 -13.07 -0.86 -5.87
N ALA A 145 -14.26 -0.30 -6.09
CA ALA A 145 -14.43 1.15 -6.18
C ALA A 145 -13.93 1.87 -4.93
N THR A 146 -14.26 1.37 -3.74
CA THR A 146 -13.80 1.94 -2.47
C THR A 146 -12.29 1.86 -2.33
N LEU A 147 -11.69 0.72 -2.66
CA LEU A 147 -10.23 0.53 -2.63
C LEU A 147 -9.52 1.55 -3.54
N VAL A 148 -9.98 1.70 -4.78
CA VAL A 148 -9.35 2.62 -5.75
C VAL A 148 -9.54 4.08 -5.32
N ARG A 149 -10.67 4.45 -4.70
CA ARG A 149 -10.87 5.78 -4.12
C ARG A 149 -9.90 6.05 -2.97
N HIS A 150 -9.63 5.07 -2.10
CA HIS A 150 -8.62 5.19 -1.04
C HIS A 150 -7.22 5.37 -1.64
N ILE A 151 -6.87 4.60 -2.67
CA ILE A 151 -5.59 4.77 -3.39
C ILE A 151 -5.49 6.19 -3.96
N ARG A 152 -6.55 6.73 -4.54
CA ARG A 152 -6.58 8.11 -5.06
C ARG A 152 -6.33 9.14 -3.96
N VAL A 153 -7.01 9.02 -2.82
CA VAL A 153 -6.81 9.92 -1.65
C VAL A 153 -5.39 9.83 -1.11
N ASP A 154 -4.84 8.62 -1.03
CA ASP A 154 -3.47 8.40 -0.59
C ASP A 154 -2.46 9.05 -1.54
N LEU A 155 -2.68 8.86 -2.84
CA LEU A 155 -1.85 9.49 -3.87
C LEU A 155 -1.94 11.03 -3.85
N ASP A 156 -3.11 11.60 -3.57
CA ASP A 156 -3.26 13.06 -3.38
C ASP A 156 -2.41 13.55 -2.19
N ARG A 157 -2.38 12.83 -1.09
CA ARG A 157 -1.54 13.16 0.07
C ARG A 157 -0.05 13.02 -0.25
N TYR A 158 0.34 11.96 -0.97
CA TYR A 158 1.71 11.77 -1.43
C TYR A 158 2.16 12.96 -2.31
N LEU A 159 1.36 13.35 -3.30
CA LEU A 159 1.67 14.47 -4.19
C LEU A 159 1.78 15.79 -3.43
N ALA A 160 0.87 16.06 -2.49
CA ALA A 160 0.93 17.26 -1.65
C ALA A 160 2.22 17.31 -0.81
N ARG A 161 2.66 16.17 -0.23
CA ARG A 161 3.90 16.11 0.57
C ARG A 161 5.16 16.30 -0.27
N THR A 162 5.13 15.86 -1.50
CA THR A 162 6.28 15.96 -2.43
C THR A 162 6.32 17.27 -3.21
N GLY A 163 5.29 18.11 -3.08
CA GLY A 163 5.15 19.35 -3.87
C GLY A 163 4.95 19.10 -5.36
N ARG A 164 4.48 17.92 -5.73
CA ARG A 164 4.16 17.55 -7.12
C ARG A 164 2.69 17.83 -7.37
N CYS A 165 2.41 18.76 -8.27
CA CYS A 165 1.05 19.13 -8.70
C CYS A 165 0.85 18.81 -10.18
#